data_d1568cf79545b8a914cb57270e36af4a
#
_entry.id   d1568cf79545b8a914cb57270e36af4a
#
_cell.length_a   1.000
_cell.length_b   1.000
_cell.length_c   1.000
_cell.angle_alpha   90.00
_cell.angle_beta   90.00
_cell.angle_gamma   90.00
#
_symmetry.space_group_name_H-M   'P 1'
#
loop_
_entity.id
_entity.type
_entity.pdbx_description
1 polymer ?
#
loop_
_entity_poly.entity_id
_entity_poly.type
_entity_poly.pdbx_seq_one_letter_code
_entity_poly.pdbx_strand_id
1 'polypeptide(L)'
;MRFNQFSYYPVSQQEALQELSSLGFKLDQSNSDKELFEAFVRICFFNYKNTDYPLSTLAVDKETDLLTFFNSDRELTAEIFYTVAFQLLGFSYLTDFEDGLAFHKETAFPIVYGDLIDNLYQLLNTRTKKGNTLIDQLVSDGLIPEDNDYHYFNGKSLATFSANNAIREVVYVESRIDSDNDGLPDLIKVNIIRPSYHGKIPAVMTASPYHQGTNDKASDKALYKMEAELEVKEPHEISLEKPTLDLVEPVGEAELVSEAEERLTHINSSYTLNDYFLPRGFANIYVSGLGTKDSQGQMTNGDYRQVEAYKNVIDWLNGRCRAFTDHTRKRQVKADWSNGKVATTGISYLGTMSNGLATTGVDGLEVIIAEAGISSWYNYYRENGLVTSPGGYPGEDFDSLAELTYSRNLLAGDYIRGNEAHQADLEKVKELLDRKTGDYNQFWHGRNYLLNAQKVKAEVVFTHGSQDWNVKPLHVYQMFHALPTHINKHLFFHHGAHVYMNNWQSIDFRESMNALLSKKLLGLTTDYQLPTVIWQDNTVPQTWQCLDDFGKEDKLHTFSLGNEEKVIQNQYDQKDFERYGKTYQTFNTEL
;
A
#
# COMPACT_ATOMS: atom_id res chain seq x y z
N MET A 1 -14.61 4.23 20.07
CA MET A 1 -13.89 4.68 18.86
C MET A 1 -13.14 5.95 19.22
N ARG A 2 -11.91 6.14 18.72
CA ARG A 2 -11.20 7.42 18.79
C ARG A 2 -10.92 7.93 17.39
N PHE A 3 -11.02 9.24 17.21
CA PHE A 3 -10.66 9.87 15.94
C PHE A 3 -9.14 10.04 15.88
N ASN A 4 -8.48 9.33 14.96
CA ASN A 4 -7.08 9.47 14.65
C ASN A 4 -6.99 9.90 13.19
N GLN A 5 -6.71 11.18 12.96
CA GLN A 5 -6.70 11.79 11.64
C GLN A 5 -5.38 12.49 11.39
N PHE A 6 -4.73 12.10 10.30
CA PHE A 6 -3.44 12.62 9.85
C PHE A 6 -3.51 13.18 8.42
N SER A 7 -4.66 13.08 7.76
CA SER A 7 -4.85 13.54 6.39
C SER A 7 -5.32 15.01 6.30
N TYR A 8 -5.80 15.56 7.41
CA TYR A 8 -6.24 16.96 7.47
C TYR A 8 -5.05 17.90 7.69
N TYR A 9 -5.03 19.00 6.97
CA TYR A 9 -4.17 20.15 7.27
C TYR A 9 -5.00 21.44 7.26
N PRO A 10 -4.68 22.40 8.14
CA PRO A 10 -5.40 23.68 8.19
C PRO A 10 -5.10 24.51 6.93
N VAL A 11 -6.14 25.18 6.43
CA VAL A 11 -6.07 26.14 5.33
C VAL A 11 -6.53 27.50 5.80
N SER A 12 -6.28 28.56 5.02
CA SER A 12 -6.83 29.88 5.33
C SER A 12 -8.36 29.86 5.17
N GLN A 13 -9.07 30.70 5.93
CA GLN A 13 -10.52 30.83 5.83
C GLN A 13 -10.98 31.16 4.40
N GLN A 14 -10.19 31.96 3.67
CA GLN A 14 -10.48 32.26 2.26
C GLN A 14 -10.42 31.02 1.37
N GLU A 15 -9.43 30.17 1.55
CA GLU A 15 -9.30 28.89 0.83
C GLU A 15 -10.45 27.95 1.22
N ALA A 16 -10.75 27.83 2.52
CA ALA A 16 -11.88 27.03 3.00
C ALA A 16 -13.20 27.44 2.32
N LEU A 17 -13.50 28.72 2.27
CA LEU A 17 -14.71 29.24 1.60
C LEU A 17 -14.71 28.98 0.09
N GLN A 18 -13.57 29.11 -0.59
CA GLN A 18 -13.45 28.81 -2.02
C GLN A 18 -13.71 27.34 -2.30
N GLU A 19 -13.09 26.44 -1.55
CA GLU A 19 -13.30 24.99 -1.70
C GLU A 19 -14.74 24.61 -1.36
N LEU A 20 -15.30 25.09 -0.24
CA LEU A 20 -16.71 24.88 0.13
C LEU A 20 -17.66 25.35 -0.98
N SER A 21 -17.43 26.54 -1.53
CA SER A 21 -18.25 27.08 -2.60
C SER A 21 -18.19 26.25 -3.87
N SER A 22 -17.00 25.72 -4.23
CA SER A 22 -16.82 24.86 -5.40
C SER A 22 -17.60 23.54 -5.28
N LEU A 23 -17.83 23.06 -4.06
CA LEU A 23 -18.59 21.85 -3.73
C LEU A 23 -20.10 22.13 -3.54
N GLY A 24 -20.54 23.38 -3.70
CA GLY A 24 -21.94 23.78 -3.55
C GLY A 24 -22.33 24.32 -2.18
N PHE A 25 -21.41 24.34 -1.19
CA PHE A 25 -21.64 24.94 0.13
C PHE A 25 -21.47 26.47 0.05
N LYS A 26 -22.54 27.17 -0.30
CA LYS A 26 -22.53 28.63 -0.39
C LYS A 26 -22.81 29.25 0.97
N LEU A 27 -21.76 29.50 1.74
CA LEU A 27 -21.83 30.08 3.07
C LEU A 27 -21.57 31.59 2.99
N ASP A 28 -22.57 32.40 3.34
CA ASP A 28 -22.45 33.85 3.36
C ASP A 28 -22.00 34.32 4.75
N GLN A 29 -20.79 34.84 4.83
CA GLN A 29 -20.17 35.32 6.09
C GLN A 29 -20.93 36.47 6.78
N SER A 30 -21.90 37.10 6.10
CA SER A 30 -22.77 38.11 6.74
C SER A 30 -23.87 37.49 7.60
N ASN A 31 -24.12 36.19 7.47
CA ASN A 31 -25.10 35.45 8.25
C ASN A 31 -24.59 35.12 9.66
N SER A 32 -25.52 34.90 10.58
CA SER A 32 -25.21 34.37 11.92
C SER A 32 -24.69 32.93 11.84
N ASP A 33 -23.96 32.49 12.86
CA ASP A 33 -23.49 31.10 12.97
C ASP A 33 -24.61 30.07 12.81
N LYS A 34 -25.78 30.36 13.35
CA LYS A 34 -26.96 29.52 13.21
C LYS A 34 -27.44 29.38 11.76
N GLU A 35 -27.48 30.48 11.03
CA GLU A 35 -27.87 30.49 9.61
C GLU A 35 -26.83 29.80 8.72
N LEU A 36 -25.52 30.01 9.02
CA LEU A 36 -24.42 29.30 8.35
C LEU A 36 -24.52 27.79 8.57
N PHE A 37 -24.80 27.38 9.82
CA PHE A 37 -24.93 25.97 10.17
C PHE A 37 -26.14 25.33 9.48
N GLU A 38 -27.29 26.03 9.45
CA GLU A 38 -28.48 25.58 8.72
C GLU A 38 -28.19 25.39 7.22
N ALA A 39 -27.56 26.38 6.59
CA ALA A 39 -27.19 26.30 5.18
C ALA A 39 -26.27 25.10 4.89
N PHE A 40 -25.29 24.87 5.75
CA PHE A 40 -24.39 23.73 5.63
C PHE A 40 -25.12 22.38 5.76
N VAL A 41 -25.93 22.21 6.80
CA VAL A 41 -26.66 20.95 7.05
C VAL A 41 -27.63 20.65 5.91
N ARG A 42 -28.30 21.66 5.37
CA ARG A 42 -29.20 21.49 4.21
C ARG A 42 -28.46 20.94 2.98
N ILE A 43 -27.23 21.36 2.74
CA ILE A 43 -26.40 20.82 1.65
C ILE A 43 -25.97 19.38 1.95
N CYS A 44 -25.69 19.01 3.20
CA CYS A 44 -25.44 17.60 3.56
C CYS A 44 -26.63 16.68 3.20
N PHE A 45 -27.82 17.23 3.09
CA PHE A 45 -29.04 16.52 2.67
C PHE A 45 -29.52 16.93 1.27
N PHE A 46 -28.62 17.27 0.36
CA PHE A 46 -28.94 17.76 -1.00
C PHE A 46 -29.91 16.84 -1.77
N ASN A 47 -29.91 15.53 -1.51
CA ASN A 47 -30.83 14.54 -2.11
C ASN A 47 -32.31 14.79 -1.78
N TYR A 48 -32.59 15.50 -0.69
CA TYR A 48 -33.93 15.82 -0.25
C TYR A 48 -34.45 17.15 -0.81
N LYS A 49 -33.75 17.76 -1.77
CA LYS A 49 -34.17 18.98 -2.48
C LYS A 49 -34.58 20.12 -1.55
N ASN A 50 -33.82 20.38 -0.51
CA ASN A 50 -34.08 21.43 0.49
C ASN A 50 -35.41 21.31 1.24
N THR A 51 -35.93 20.11 1.43
CA THR A 51 -37.09 19.89 2.30
C THR A 51 -36.71 20.00 3.77
N ASP A 52 -37.67 20.27 4.64
CA ASP A 52 -37.45 20.35 6.08
C ASP A 52 -37.38 18.98 6.76
N TYR A 53 -37.82 17.94 6.07
CA TYR A 53 -37.89 16.58 6.63
C TYR A 53 -36.54 16.08 7.20
N PRO A 54 -35.37 16.18 6.52
CA PRO A 54 -34.12 15.69 7.10
C PRO A 54 -33.75 16.43 8.37
N LEU A 55 -33.98 17.71 8.46
CA LEU A 55 -33.70 18.49 9.67
C LEU A 55 -34.52 18.01 10.86
N SER A 56 -35.79 17.63 10.63
CA SER A 56 -36.66 17.10 11.70
C SER A 56 -36.27 15.69 12.16
N THR A 57 -35.32 15.03 11.46
CA THR A 57 -34.82 13.70 11.86
C THR A 57 -33.57 13.76 12.75
N LEU A 58 -32.97 14.93 12.89
CA LEU A 58 -31.80 15.14 13.75
C LEU A 58 -32.22 15.80 15.06
N ALA A 59 -31.62 15.36 16.17
CA ALA A 59 -31.86 15.93 17.47
C ALA A 59 -30.79 16.97 17.84
N VAL A 60 -31.16 18.03 18.53
CA VAL A 60 -30.23 18.94 19.19
C VAL A 60 -30.15 18.68 20.71
N ASP A 61 -31.21 18.13 21.26
CA ASP A 61 -31.32 17.62 22.64
C ASP A 61 -32.44 16.57 22.75
N LYS A 62 -32.80 16.12 23.98
CA LYS A 62 -33.83 15.08 24.21
C LYS A 62 -35.26 15.51 23.89
N GLU A 63 -35.50 16.78 23.67
CA GLU A 63 -36.84 17.33 23.51
C GLU A 63 -37.01 18.10 22.20
N THR A 64 -35.92 18.46 21.50
CA THR A 64 -35.91 19.37 20.36
C THR A 64 -35.19 18.74 19.17
N ASP A 65 -35.90 18.68 18.03
CA ASP A 65 -35.27 18.37 16.74
C ASP A 65 -34.59 19.60 16.12
N LEU A 66 -33.76 19.37 15.12
CA LEU A 66 -32.95 20.43 14.49
C LEU A 66 -33.83 21.46 13.73
N LEU A 67 -34.93 21.04 13.12
CA LEU A 67 -35.85 21.98 12.42
C LEU A 67 -36.51 22.94 13.42
N THR A 68 -37.00 22.40 14.54
CA THR A 68 -37.57 23.19 15.64
C THR A 68 -36.52 24.14 16.22
N PHE A 69 -35.29 23.70 16.38
CA PHE A 69 -34.19 24.55 16.81
C PHE A 69 -33.95 25.72 15.86
N PHE A 70 -33.84 25.47 14.54
CA PHE A 70 -33.63 26.56 13.56
C PHE A 70 -34.74 27.58 13.57
N ASN A 71 -35.97 27.20 13.85
CA ASN A 71 -37.13 28.08 13.96
C ASN A 71 -37.31 28.76 15.35
N SER A 72 -36.41 28.55 16.29
CA SER A 72 -36.44 29.12 17.63
C SER A 72 -35.49 30.33 17.77
N ASP A 73 -35.56 31.02 18.90
CA ASP A 73 -34.62 32.10 19.25
C ASP A 73 -33.34 31.58 19.92
N ARG A 74 -33.16 30.28 20.03
CA ARG A 74 -31.93 29.65 20.63
C ARG A 74 -30.72 29.89 19.72
N GLU A 75 -29.60 30.22 20.33
CA GLU A 75 -28.30 30.36 19.64
C GLU A 75 -27.61 29.01 19.46
N LEU A 76 -26.75 28.92 18.43
CA LEU A 76 -25.89 27.76 18.23
C LEU A 76 -24.83 27.71 19.32
N THR A 77 -24.75 26.58 20.03
CA THR A 77 -23.76 26.32 21.08
C THR A 77 -22.86 25.17 20.69
N ALA A 78 -21.71 25.03 21.37
CA ALA A 78 -20.82 23.89 21.18
C ALA A 78 -21.54 22.54 21.37
N GLU A 79 -22.42 22.44 22.37
CA GLU A 79 -23.18 21.22 22.63
C GLU A 79 -24.08 20.84 21.46
N ILE A 80 -24.84 21.82 20.92
CA ILE A 80 -25.71 21.62 19.76
C ILE A 80 -24.87 21.25 18.52
N PHE A 81 -23.78 21.98 18.29
CA PHE A 81 -22.87 21.70 17.17
C PHE A 81 -22.37 20.25 17.21
N TYR A 82 -21.81 19.80 18.34
CA TYR A 82 -21.30 18.43 18.45
C TYR A 82 -22.41 17.37 18.33
N THR A 83 -23.56 17.60 18.95
CA THR A 83 -24.71 16.69 18.87
C THR A 83 -25.14 16.46 17.43
N VAL A 84 -25.26 17.52 16.64
CA VAL A 84 -25.64 17.42 15.22
C VAL A 84 -24.48 16.88 14.38
N ALA A 85 -23.25 17.34 14.59
CA ALA A 85 -22.08 16.89 13.84
C ALA A 85 -21.88 15.36 13.94
N PHE A 86 -22.03 14.78 15.13
CA PHE A 86 -21.95 13.32 15.27
C PHE A 86 -23.05 12.58 14.51
N GLN A 87 -24.26 13.13 14.48
CA GLN A 87 -25.35 12.52 13.70
C GLN A 87 -25.08 12.62 12.19
N LEU A 88 -24.53 13.73 11.68
CA LEU A 88 -24.08 13.85 10.28
C LEU A 88 -22.98 12.83 9.96
N LEU A 89 -22.12 12.50 10.92
CA LEU A 89 -21.09 11.47 10.80
C LEU A 89 -21.64 10.04 10.97
N GLY A 90 -22.97 9.87 11.13
CA GLY A 90 -23.64 8.57 11.19
C GLY A 90 -23.69 7.93 12.58
N PHE A 91 -23.40 8.66 13.66
CA PHE A 91 -23.64 8.22 15.01
C PHE A 91 -25.09 8.45 15.43
N SER A 92 -25.70 7.49 16.12
CA SER A 92 -27.09 7.55 16.53
C SER A 92 -27.22 8.19 17.92
N TYR A 93 -27.94 9.32 17.98
CA TYR A 93 -28.25 9.97 19.26
C TYR A 93 -29.05 9.01 20.16
N LEU A 94 -28.78 9.03 21.46
CA LEU A 94 -29.32 8.13 22.51
C LEU A 94 -28.92 6.65 22.39
N THR A 95 -28.19 6.27 21.33
CA THR A 95 -27.69 4.90 21.17
C THR A 95 -26.16 4.85 21.27
N ASP A 96 -25.48 5.69 20.50
CA ASP A 96 -24.01 5.78 20.50
C ASP A 96 -23.53 6.84 21.51
N PHE A 97 -24.30 7.88 21.73
CA PHE A 97 -24.02 8.98 22.66
C PHE A 97 -25.30 9.68 23.12
N GLU A 98 -25.27 10.27 24.32
CA GLU A 98 -26.36 11.10 24.86
C GLU A 98 -25.97 12.57 25.04
N ASP A 99 -24.69 12.86 25.17
CA ASP A 99 -24.12 14.19 25.39
C ASP A 99 -22.98 14.41 24.38
N GLY A 100 -23.17 15.38 23.46
CA GLY A 100 -22.21 15.69 22.43
C GLY A 100 -20.87 16.20 22.97
N LEU A 101 -20.87 16.98 24.07
CA LEU A 101 -19.65 17.48 24.71
C LEU A 101 -18.86 16.36 25.40
N ALA A 102 -19.55 15.43 26.06
CA ALA A 102 -18.91 14.27 26.67
C ALA A 102 -18.31 13.35 25.60
N PHE A 103 -19.07 13.06 24.56
CA PHE A 103 -18.64 12.19 23.47
C PHE A 103 -17.49 12.79 22.66
N HIS A 104 -17.45 14.11 22.47
CA HIS A 104 -16.31 14.83 21.90
C HIS A 104 -15.00 14.51 22.64
N LYS A 105 -15.02 14.56 23.98
CA LYS A 105 -13.85 14.29 24.82
C LYS A 105 -13.47 12.80 24.83
N GLU A 106 -14.46 11.94 24.94
CA GLU A 106 -14.26 10.49 24.94
C GLU A 106 -13.62 9.98 23.65
N THR A 107 -14.08 10.48 22.52
CA THR A 107 -13.62 10.05 21.20
C THR A 107 -12.38 10.78 20.71
N ALA A 108 -11.86 11.77 21.45
CA ALA A 108 -10.82 12.69 20.98
C ALA A 108 -11.17 13.30 19.61
N PHE A 109 -12.40 13.81 19.52
CA PHE A 109 -12.90 14.41 18.28
C PHE A 109 -12.02 15.59 17.85
N PRO A 110 -11.62 15.68 16.58
CA PRO A 110 -10.55 16.59 16.17
C PRO A 110 -10.97 18.06 16.09
N ILE A 111 -12.27 18.35 16.11
CA ILE A 111 -12.78 19.72 15.97
C ILE A 111 -12.98 20.35 17.36
N VAL A 112 -12.38 21.51 17.57
CA VAL A 112 -12.63 22.36 18.73
C VAL A 112 -13.57 23.48 18.30
N TYR A 113 -14.77 23.54 18.87
CA TYR A 113 -15.76 24.55 18.52
C TYR A 113 -15.21 25.97 18.72
N GLY A 114 -15.28 26.78 17.66
CA GLY A 114 -14.76 28.14 17.60
C GLY A 114 -15.23 28.84 16.32
N ASP A 115 -14.33 29.18 15.40
CA ASP A 115 -14.72 29.70 14.08
C ASP A 115 -15.55 28.66 13.34
N LEU A 116 -16.79 29.02 13.01
CA LEU A 116 -17.74 28.07 12.45
C LEU A 116 -17.36 27.63 11.04
N ILE A 117 -16.81 28.50 10.20
CA ILE A 117 -16.38 28.14 8.83
C ILE A 117 -15.30 27.08 8.89
N ASP A 118 -14.28 27.29 9.74
CA ASP A 118 -13.20 26.32 9.93
C ASP A 118 -13.74 24.99 10.49
N ASN A 119 -14.66 25.05 11.44
CA ASN A 119 -15.29 23.85 12.01
C ASN A 119 -16.08 23.05 10.97
N LEU A 120 -16.87 23.72 10.12
CA LEU A 120 -17.64 23.06 9.05
C LEU A 120 -16.72 22.48 7.96
N TYR A 121 -15.68 23.20 7.59
CA TYR A 121 -14.66 22.73 6.65
C TYR A 121 -13.96 21.47 7.20
N GLN A 122 -13.53 21.49 8.46
CA GLN A 122 -12.91 20.34 9.10
C GLN A 122 -13.89 19.18 9.26
N LEU A 123 -15.18 19.45 9.50
CA LEU A 123 -16.21 18.42 9.62
C LEU A 123 -16.34 17.59 8.33
N LEU A 124 -16.26 18.21 7.16
CA LEU A 124 -16.25 17.48 5.88
C LEU A 124 -15.03 16.55 5.75
N ASN A 125 -13.90 16.90 6.33
CA ASN A 125 -12.71 16.05 6.38
C ASN A 125 -12.78 14.98 7.47
N THR A 126 -13.75 15.04 8.37
CA THR A 126 -13.84 14.13 9.52
C THR A 126 -14.46 12.81 9.10
N ARG A 127 -13.90 11.71 9.64
CA ARG A 127 -14.38 10.36 9.33
C ARG A 127 -15.74 10.09 9.94
N THR A 128 -16.61 9.49 9.13
CA THR A 128 -17.90 8.95 9.55
C THR A 128 -17.72 7.69 10.41
N LYS A 129 -18.75 7.23 11.06
CA LYS A 129 -18.80 5.93 11.76
C LYS A 129 -18.43 4.75 10.86
N LYS A 130 -18.59 4.88 9.54
CA LYS A 130 -18.22 3.88 8.53
C LYS A 130 -16.74 3.93 8.11
N GLY A 131 -15.99 4.95 8.51
CA GLY A 131 -14.55 5.09 8.28
C GLY A 131 -14.12 5.87 7.05
N ASN A 132 -15.03 6.29 6.17
CA ASN A 132 -14.79 7.28 5.11
C ASN A 132 -15.03 8.70 5.66
N THR A 133 -14.49 9.73 5.02
CA THR A 133 -14.78 11.13 5.40
C THR A 133 -16.21 11.51 5.06
N LEU A 134 -16.75 12.55 5.71
CA LEU A 134 -18.07 13.06 5.39
C LEU A 134 -18.15 13.53 3.94
N ILE A 135 -17.12 14.22 3.43
CA ILE A 135 -17.11 14.65 2.02
C ILE A 135 -17.11 13.46 1.06
N ASP A 136 -16.33 12.40 1.33
CA ASP A 136 -16.36 11.19 0.50
C ASP A 136 -17.72 10.50 0.51
N GLN A 137 -18.42 10.52 1.66
CA GLN A 137 -19.80 10.03 1.75
C GLN A 137 -20.75 10.85 0.88
N LEU A 138 -20.69 12.18 0.98
CA LEU A 138 -21.55 13.07 0.20
C LEU A 138 -21.29 12.96 -1.31
N VAL A 139 -20.01 12.84 -1.71
CA VAL A 139 -19.65 12.60 -3.13
C VAL A 139 -20.17 11.24 -3.60
N SER A 140 -20.04 10.20 -2.80
CA SER A 140 -20.61 8.88 -3.11
C SER A 140 -22.15 8.91 -3.23
N ASP A 141 -22.81 9.80 -2.48
CA ASP A 141 -24.26 10.02 -2.54
C ASP A 141 -24.68 10.92 -3.72
N GLY A 142 -23.71 11.46 -4.47
CA GLY A 142 -23.92 12.25 -5.69
C GLY A 142 -23.90 13.78 -5.49
N LEU A 143 -23.28 14.29 -4.42
CA LEU A 143 -23.11 15.75 -4.22
C LEU A 143 -22.38 16.40 -5.41
N ILE A 144 -21.39 15.69 -5.95
CA ILE A 144 -20.69 16.03 -7.19
C ILE A 144 -20.94 14.90 -8.17
N PRO A 145 -21.28 15.18 -9.45
CA PRO A 145 -21.49 14.13 -10.44
C PRO A 145 -20.17 13.42 -10.79
N GLU A 146 -20.27 12.16 -11.18
CA GLU A 146 -19.16 11.42 -11.81
C GLU A 146 -18.95 11.96 -13.24
N ASP A 147 -18.27 13.10 -13.36
CA ASP A 147 -18.03 13.81 -14.64
C ASP A 147 -16.70 13.41 -15.31
N ASN A 148 -15.95 12.48 -14.72
CA ASN A 148 -14.62 12.06 -15.13
C ASN A 148 -13.62 13.22 -15.19
N ASP A 149 -13.70 14.16 -14.26
CA ASP A 149 -12.77 15.26 -14.08
C ASP A 149 -12.30 15.35 -12.62
N TYR A 150 -11.21 16.08 -12.40
CA TYR A 150 -10.62 16.24 -11.07
C TYR A 150 -11.36 17.30 -10.25
N HIS A 151 -11.83 16.89 -9.09
CA HIS A 151 -12.31 17.76 -8.04
C HIS A 151 -11.50 17.51 -6.77
N TYR A 152 -11.20 18.59 -6.06
CA TYR A 152 -10.31 18.52 -4.90
C TYR A 152 -10.98 19.09 -3.66
N PHE A 153 -10.62 18.54 -2.51
CA PHE A 153 -10.98 19.08 -1.21
C PHE A 153 -9.87 18.81 -0.19
N ASN A 154 -9.41 19.85 0.49
CA ASN A 154 -8.29 19.78 1.45
C ASN A 154 -7.11 18.98 0.90
N GLY A 155 -6.66 19.32 -0.31
CA GLY A 155 -5.51 18.71 -0.97
C GLY A 155 -5.67 17.26 -1.39
N LYS A 156 -6.88 16.74 -1.38
CA LYS A 156 -7.21 15.36 -1.76
C LYS A 156 -8.09 15.32 -3.00
N SER A 157 -7.82 14.39 -3.92
CA SER A 157 -8.67 14.13 -5.08
C SER A 157 -9.95 13.43 -4.63
N LEU A 158 -11.12 13.91 -5.09
CA LEU A 158 -12.43 13.33 -4.84
C LEU A 158 -12.76 12.21 -5.84
N ALA A 159 -13.66 11.30 -5.46
CA ALA A 159 -14.04 10.14 -6.26
C ALA A 159 -15.07 10.51 -7.34
N THR A 160 -14.65 11.23 -8.36
CA THR A 160 -15.49 11.78 -9.44
C THR A 160 -15.26 11.10 -10.81
N PHE A 161 -14.37 10.11 -10.87
CA PHE A 161 -14.15 9.30 -12.06
C PHE A 161 -14.97 8.00 -11.99
N SER A 162 -15.77 7.73 -13.05
CA SER A 162 -16.61 6.55 -13.09
C SER A 162 -15.82 5.26 -13.29
N ALA A 163 -15.93 4.35 -12.33
CA ALA A 163 -15.34 3.02 -12.45
C ALA A 163 -16.00 2.17 -13.56
N ASN A 164 -17.26 2.47 -13.93
CA ASN A 164 -17.97 1.77 -14.99
C ASN A 164 -17.43 2.11 -16.39
N ASN A 165 -16.87 3.30 -16.55
CA ASN A 165 -16.28 3.77 -17.79
C ASN A 165 -14.75 3.61 -17.82
N ALA A 166 -14.16 2.90 -16.85
CA ALA A 166 -12.74 2.67 -16.81
C ALA A 166 -12.26 1.84 -18.02
N ILE A 167 -11.17 2.29 -18.62
CA ILE A 167 -10.51 1.61 -19.73
C ILE A 167 -9.65 0.47 -19.17
N ARG A 168 -9.78 -0.72 -19.75
CA ARG A 168 -9.04 -1.93 -19.35
C ARG A 168 -8.18 -2.42 -20.49
N GLU A 169 -6.88 -2.45 -20.26
CA GLU A 169 -5.89 -2.77 -21.29
C GLU A 169 -4.92 -3.84 -20.80
N VAL A 170 -4.38 -4.62 -21.72
CA VAL A 170 -3.24 -5.51 -21.48
C VAL A 170 -2.14 -5.16 -22.46
N VAL A 171 -0.94 -4.92 -21.93
CA VAL A 171 0.26 -4.68 -22.73
C VAL A 171 1.39 -5.59 -22.29
N TYR A 172 2.36 -5.78 -23.15
CA TYR A 172 3.57 -6.57 -22.91
C TYR A 172 4.78 -5.64 -23.02
N VAL A 173 5.30 -5.22 -21.87
CA VAL A 173 6.46 -4.33 -21.80
C VAL A 173 7.72 -5.14 -22.11
N GLU A 174 8.51 -4.66 -23.05
CA GLU A 174 9.80 -5.24 -23.36
C GLU A 174 10.79 -4.85 -22.26
N SER A 175 11.19 -5.84 -21.46
CA SER A 175 12.22 -5.63 -20.46
C SER A 175 13.60 -5.53 -21.12
N ARG A 176 14.61 -5.13 -20.35
CA ARG A 176 16.00 -5.21 -20.80
C ARG A 176 16.71 -6.45 -20.25
N ILE A 177 15.93 -7.45 -19.84
CA ILE A 177 16.41 -8.71 -19.27
C ILE A 177 16.07 -9.84 -20.23
N ASP A 178 17.02 -10.74 -20.43
CA ASP A 178 16.88 -12.06 -21.03
C ASP A 178 17.19 -13.07 -19.92
N SER A 179 16.15 -13.54 -19.23
CA SER A 179 16.33 -14.38 -18.03
C SER A 179 16.31 -15.87 -18.33
N ASP A 180 15.84 -16.27 -19.54
CA ASP A 180 15.85 -17.66 -20.00
C ASP A 180 16.93 -17.94 -21.06
N ASN A 181 17.74 -16.91 -21.40
CA ASN A 181 18.87 -16.97 -22.32
C ASN A 181 18.49 -17.43 -23.74
N ASP A 182 17.31 -17.01 -24.21
CA ASP A 182 16.84 -17.30 -25.58
C ASP A 182 17.36 -16.29 -26.61
N GLY A 183 18.08 -15.24 -26.17
CA GLY A 183 18.65 -14.17 -26.97
C GLY A 183 17.70 -13.02 -27.23
N LEU A 184 16.52 -13.00 -26.61
CA LEU A 184 15.51 -11.95 -26.75
C LEU A 184 15.20 -11.30 -25.40
N PRO A 185 14.93 -9.99 -25.36
CA PRO A 185 14.42 -9.34 -24.15
C PRO A 185 13.08 -9.95 -23.71
N ASP A 186 12.91 -10.26 -22.42
CA ASP A 186 11.67 -10.82 -21.90
C ASP A 186 10.50 -9.84 -21.98
N LEU A 187 9.34 -10.30 -22.38
CA LEU A 187 8.09 -9.54 -22.37
C LEU A 187 7.35 -9.73 -21.06
N ILE A 188 7.02 -8.61 -20.42
CA ILE A 188 6.34 -8.57 -19.13
C ILE A 188 4.88 -8.16 -19.32
N LYS A 189 3.96 -9.03 -18.91
CA LYS A 189 2.52 -8.73 -18.95
C LYS A 189 2.17 -7.65 -17.93
N VAL A 190 1.46 -6.64 -18.38
CA VAL A 190 0.95 -5.54 -17.57
C VAL A 190 -0.55 -5.40 -17.81
N ASN A 191 -1.34 -5.51 -16.74
CA ASN A 191 -2.76 -5.22 -16.75
C ASN A 191 -2.98 -3.78 -16.28
N ILE A 192 -3.77 -3.02 -17.03
CA ILE A 192 -4.04 -1.61 -16.79
C ILE A 192 -5.53 -1.42 -16.61
N ILE A 193 -5.92 -0.72 -15.56
CA ILE A 193 -7.27 -0.20 -15.36
C ILE A 193 -7.11 1.29 -15.11
N ARG A 194 -7.65 2.12 -16.01
CA ARG A 194 -7.46 3.57 -15.92
C ARG A 194 -8.77 4.33 -16.15
N PRO A 195 -8.92 5.50 -15.53
CA PRO A 195 -10.03 6.39 -15.80
C PRO A 195 -10.11 6.77 -17.27
N SER A 196 -11.33 6.95 -17.78
CA SER A 196 -11.53 7.56 -19.09
C SER A 196 -11.40 9.08 -18.93
N TYR A 197 -10.22 9.60 -19.29
CA TYR A 197 -9.88 11.02 -19.18
C TYR A 197 -9.12 11.51 -20.41
N HIS A 198 -9.39 12.73 -20.86
CA HIS A 198 -8.73 13.30 -22.04
C HIS A 198 -7.33 13.86 -21.78
N GLY A 199 -6.98 14.07 -20.51
CA GLY A 199 -5.66 14.54 -20.09
C GLY A 199 -4.72 13.39 -19.72
N LYS A 200 -3.56 13.77 -19.18
CA LYS A 200 -2.58 12.82 -18.64
C LYS A 200 -2.85 12.55 -17.17
N ILE A 201 -2.78 11.29 -16.79
CA ILE A 201 -3.04 10.82 -15.43
C ILE A 201 -1.81 10.14 -14.82
N PRO A 202 -1.65 10.20 -13.49
CA PRO A 202 -0.61 9.45 -12.79
C PRO A 202 -0.97 7.98 -12.65
N ALA A 203 0.02 7.16 -12.28
CA ALA A 203 -0.15 5.74 -12.08
C ALA A 203 0.12 5.30 -10.63
N VAL A 204 -0.69 4.35 -10.16
CA VAL A 204 -0.43 3.55 -8.96
C VAL A 204 -0.12 2.12 -9.42
N MET A 205 1.10 1.67 -9.17
CA MET A 205 1.63 0.42 -9.70
C MET A 205 1.83 -0.60 -8.59
N THR A 206 1.38 -1.82 -8.83
CA THR A 206 1.64 -2.97 -7.96
C THR A 206 2.39 -4.04 -8.75
N ALA A 207 3.63 -4.32 -8.36
CA ALA A 207 4.46 -5.34 -8.95
C ALA A 207 4.38 -6.64 -8.14
N SER A 208 3.96 -7.74 -8.76
CA SER A 208 3.69 -8.98 -8.03
C SER A 208 3.88 -10.21 -8.90
N PRO A 209 4.55 -11.25 -8.40
CA PRO A 209 4.58 -12.54 -9.09
C PRO A 209 3.27 -13.34 -8.96
N TYR A 210 2.31 -12.87 -8.13
CA TYR A 210 1.08 -13.62 -7.82
C TYR A 210 -0.12 -13.28 -8.71
N HIS A 211 -0.06 -12.19 -9.48
CA HIS A 211 -1.23 -11.71 -10.26
C HIS A 211 -1.82 -12.72 -11.24
N GLN A 212 -1.04 -13.67 -11.70
CA GLN A 212 -1.48 -14.67 -12.68
C GLN A 212 -1.68 -16.07 -12.08
N GLY A 213 -1.73 -16.14 -10.75
CA GLY A 213 -1.88 -17.39 -10.01
C GLY A 213 -0.56 -17.93 -9.48
N THR A 214 -0.65 -18.94 -8.64
CA THR A 214 0.45 -19.58 -7.91
C THR A 214 0.48 -21.09 -8.17
N ASN A 215 1.66 -21.68 -8.02
CA ASN A 215 1.90 -23.11 -8.25
C ASN A 215 1.96 -23.87 -6.93
N ASP A 216 0.89 -23.77 -6.12
CA ASP A 216 0.86 -24.25 -4.73
C ASP A 216 1.25 -25.71 -4.57
N LYS A 217 0.69 -26.60 -5.43
CA LYS A 217 0.97 -28.05 -5.35
C LYS A 217 2.42 -28.42 -5.64
N ALA A 218 3.09 -27.66 -6.48
CA ALA A 218 4.50 -27.88 -6.79
C ALA A 218 5.39 -27.31 -5.67
N SER A 219 5.04 -26.14 -5.14
CA SER A 219 5.69 -25.54 -3.98
C SER A 219 5.68 -26.47 -2.75
N ASP A 220 4.54 -27.08 -2.44
CA ASP A 220 4.42 -28.06 -1.34
C ASP A 220 5.38 -29.25 -1.49
N LYS A 221 5.74 -29.60 -2.71
CA LYS A 221 6.69 -30.69 -2.99
C LYS A 221 8.16 -30.23 -2.94
N ALA A 222 8.39 -28.93 -2.96
CA ALA A 222 9.73 -28.35 -2.92
C ALA A 222 10.30 -28.21 -1.49
N LEU A 223 9.53 -28.59 -0.46
CA LEU A 223 10.00 -28.56 0.93
C LEU A 223 11.23 -29.45 1.09
N TYR A 224 12.29 -28.92 1.68
CA TYR A 224 13.50 -29.71 1.91
C TYR A 224 13.38 -30.59 3.16
N LYS A 225 14.14 -31.71 3.17
CA LYS A 225 14.23 -32.57 4.34
C LYS A 225 15.14 -31.92 5.38
N MET A 226 14.60 -31.74 6.59
CA MET A 226 15.32 -31.08 7.70
C MET A 226 16.27 -32.04 8.45
N GLU A 227 16.31 -33.32 8.08
CA GLU A 227 17.22 -34.30 8.68
C GLU A 227 18.66 -34.00 8.26
N ALA A 228 19.42 -33.41 9.17
CA ALA A 228 20.85 -33.17 9.00
C ALA A 228 21.56 -33.34 10.33
N GLU A 229 22.75 -33.98 10.29
CA GLU A 229 23.68 -33.94 11.44
C GLU A 229 24.30 -32.54 11.52
N LEU A 230 24.33 -31.98 12.73
CA LEU A 230 24.97 -30.70 12.98
C LEU A 230 26.51 -30.92 13.09
N GLU A 231 27.24 -30.22 12.26
CA GLU A 231 28.70 -30.20 12.28
C GLU A 231 29.21 -28.84 12.73
N VAL A 232 30.40 -28.80 13.29
CA VAL A 232 31.09 -27.53 13.59
C VAL A 232 31.58 -26.94 12.28
N LYS A 233 31.14 -25.69 12.02
CA LYS A 233 31.58 -24.94 10.84
C LYS A 233 32.98 -24.38 11.04
N GLU A 234 33.88 -24.73 10.14
CA GLU A 234 35.24 -24.16 10.15
C GLU A 234 35.22 -22.69 9.66
N PRO A 235 35.96 -21.80 10.27
CA PRO A 235 36.11 -20.43 9.81
C PRO A 235 36.62 -20.36 8.37
N HIS A 236 36.00 -19.56 7.54
CA HIS A 236 36.42 -19.32 6.16
C HIS A 236 36.03 -17.89 5.71
N GLU A 237 36.68 -17.42 4.65
CA GLU A 237 36.40 -16.13 4.05
C GLU A 237 35.39 -16.26 2.92
N ILE A 238 34.45 -15.31 2.84
CA ILE A 238 33.48 -15.22 1.77
C ILE A 238 33.81 -14.02 0.90
N SER A 239 34.08 -14.26 -0.38
CA SER A 239 34.28 -13.20 -1.35
C SER A 239 32.95 -12.82 -1.99
N LEU A 240 32.63 -11.52 -1.98
CA LEU A 240 31.42 -10.96 -2.56
C LEU A 240 31.78 -9.96 -3.65
N GLU A 241 31.14 -10.10 -4.80
CA GLU A 241 31.28 -9.18 -5.92
C GLU A 241 30.06 -8.25 -5.99
N LYS A 242 30.28 -7.02 -6.45
CA LYS A 242 29.17 -6.11 -6.69
C LYS A 242 28.24 -6.73 -7.75
N PRO A 243 26.92 -6.89 -7.45
CA PRO A 243 25.98 -7.41 -8.43
C PRO A 243 25.95 -6.55 -9.69
N THR A 244 26.11 -7.17 -10.85
CA THR A 244 25.97 -6.56 -12.16
C THR A 244 24.74 -7.10 -12.86
N LEU A 245 24.16 -6.30 -13.77
CA LEU A 245 23.07 -6.73 -14.64
C LEU A 245 23.56 -6.74 -16.08
N ASP A 246 23.40 -7.87 -16.73
CA ASP A 246 23.58 -7.99 -18.17
C ASP A 246 22.27 -7.55 -18.85
N LEU A 247 22.31 -6.34 -19.41
CA LEU A 247 21.16 -5.75 -20.08
C LEU A 247 21.24 -6.05 -21.57
N VAL A 248 20.09 -6.44 -22.14
CA VAL A 248 19.95 -6.69 -23.57
C VAL A 248 19.29 -5.50 -24.27
N GLU A 249 19.60 -5.34 -25.56
CA GLU A 249 19.03 -4.26 -26.37
C GLU A 249 17.69 -4.67 -27.00
N PRO A 250 16.79 -3.71 -27.23
CA PRO A 250 15.53 -3.95 -27.90
C PRO A 250 15.72 -4.56 -29.30
N VAL A 251 14.86 -5.52 -29.68
CA VAL A 251 15.01 -6.24 -30.97
C VAL A 251 13.82 -6.00 -31.91
N GLY A 252 14.13 -5.90 -33.21
CA GLY A 252 13.13 -5.80 -34.29
C GLY A 252 12.46 -4.43 -34.41
N GLU A 253 11.71 -4.27 -35.48
CA GLU A 253 10.88 -3.10 -35.78
C GLU A 253 9.40 -3.43 -35.50
N ALA A 254 8.61 -2.45 -35.09
CA ALA A 254 7.19 -2.59 -34.83
C ALA A 254 6.39 -1.41 -35.37
N GLU A 255 5.19 -1.69 -35.83
CA GLU A 255 4.21 -0.67 -36.18
C GLU A 255 3.67 0.01 -34.91
N LEU A 256 3.72 1.35 -34.86
CA LEU A 256 3.13 2.10 -33.77
C LEU A 256 1.61 2.13 -33.92
N VAL A 257 0.88 1.67 -32.91
CA VAL A 257 -0.58 1.73 -32.85
C VAL A 257 -1.03 2.71 -31.79
N SER A 258 -2.21 3.30 -31.96
CA SER A 258 -2.73 4.36 -31.08
C SER A 258 -3.23 3.83 -29.74
N GLU A 259 -3.71 2.59 -29.70
CA GLU A 259 -4.37 2.01 -28.54
C GLU A 259 -3.94 0.56 -28.34
N ALA A 260 -3.89 0.14 -27.07
CA ALA A 260 -3.79 -1.26 -26.71
C ALA A 260 -5.13 -1.97 -26.92
N GLU A 261 -5.09 -3.31 -26.98
CA GLU A 261 -6.34 -4.08 -26.98
C GLU A 261 -7.05 -3.95 -25.63
N GLU A 262 -8.33 -3.58 -25.66
CA GLU A 262 -9.17 -3.63 -24.49
C GLU A 262 -9.43 -5.09 -24.10
N ARG A 263 -9.12 -5.42 -22.84
CA ARG A 263 -9.35 -6.76 -22.29
C ARG A 263 -9.92 -6.66 -20.89
N LEU A 264 -10.99 -7.40 -20.64
CA LEU A 264 -11.48 -7.62 -19.29
C LEU A 264 -10.53 -8.55 -18.55
N THR A 265 -9.85 -8.03 -17.55
CA THR A 265 -8.95 -8.80 -16.70
C THR A 265 -9.47 -8.78 -15.27
N HIS A 266 -9.50 -9.97 -14.66
CA HIS A 266 -9.73 -10.10 -13.23
C HIS A 266 -8.37 -10.18 -12.53
N ILE A 267 -8.07 -9.20 -11.67
CA ILE A 267 -6.75 -9.10 -11.07
C ILE A 267 -6.80 -9.48 -9.60
N ASN A 268 -7.85 -9.10 -8.89
CA ASN A 268 -7.96 -9.37 -7.46
C ASN A 268 -9.42 -9.48 -7.03
N SER A 269 -9.70 -10.32 -6.03
CA SER A 269 -11.03 -10.50 -5.45
C SER A 269 -11.29 -9.62 -4.23
N SER A 270 -10.27 -8.92 -3.71
CA SER A 270 -10.36 -8.07 -2.53
C SER A 270 -10.09 -6.60 -2.89
N TYR A 271 -10.75 -5.70 -2.15
CA TYR A 271 -10.55 -4.27 -2.26
C TYR A 271 -9.14 -3.88 -1.79
N THR A 272 -8.43 -3.13 -2.64
CA THR A 272 -7.06 -2.69 -2.40
C THR A 272 -6.96 -1.16 -2.34
N LEU A 273 -5.80 -0.64 -1.98
CA LEU A 273 -5.52 0.80 -2.06
C LEU A 273 -5.62 1.33 -3.49
N ASN A 274 -5.29 0.51 -4.50
CA ASN A 274 -5.42 0.88 -5.90
C ASN A 274 -6.90 1.13 -6.29
N ASP A 275 -7.83 0.33 -5.75
CA ASP A 275 -9.27 0.51 -5.99
C ASP A 275 -9.79 1.83 -5.37
N TYR A 276 -9.21 2.28 -4.27
CA TYR A 276 -9.48 3.58 -3.69
C TYR A 276 -9.03 4.73 -4.61
N PHE A 277 -7.92 4.57 -5.32
CA PHE A 277 -7.36 5.60 -6.19
C PHE A 277 -7.98 5.66 -7.58
N LEU A 278 -8.51 4.56 -8.12
CA LEU A 278 -9.09 4.53 -9.47
C LEU A 278 -10.18 5.60 -9.68
N PRO A 279 -11.22 5.71 -8.83
CA PRO A 279 -12.24 6.74 -8.99
C PRO A 279 -11.74 8.16 -8.66
N ARG A 280 -10.49 8.30 -8.23
CA ARG A 280 -9.83 9.58 -7.93
C ARG A 280 -8.87 10.05 -9.02
N GLY A 281 -8.93 9.41 -10.20
CA GLY A 281 -8.18 9.84 -11.36
C GLY A 281 -6.78 9.22 -11.52
N PHE A 282 -6.49 8.11 -10.83
CA PHE A 282 -5.22 7.39 -10.94
C PHE A 282 -5.39 6.11 -11.76
N ALA A 283 -4.42 5.82 -12.63
CA ALA A 283 -4.37 4.54 -13.33
C ALA A 283 -3.81 3.44 -12.43
N ASN A 284 -4.47 2.29 -12.39
CA ASN A 284 -3.98 1.10 -11.71
C ASN A 284 -3.17 0.23 -12.66
N ILE A 285 -1.91 -0.02 -12.31
CA ILE A 285 -0.95 -0.79 -13.09
C ILE A 285 -0.56 -2.04 -12.32
N TYR A 286 -0.91 -3.21 -12.84
CA TYR A 286 -0.60 -4.49 -12.22
C TYR A 286 0.41 -5.25 -13.07
N VAL A 287 1.64 -5.36 -12.56
CA VAL A 287 2.77 -5.96 -13.28
C VAL A 287 3.01 -7.38 -12.81
N SER A 288 2.97 -8.33 -13.71
CA SER A 288 3.07 -9.77 -13.39
C SER A 288 4.53 -10.23 -13.17
N GLY A 289 5.47 -9.79 -14.00
CA GLY A 289 6.90 -10.09 -13.83
C GLY A 289 7.41 -11.31 -14.60
N LEU A 290 8.73 -11.50 -14.54
CA LEU A 290 9.45 -12.63 -15.15
C LEU A 290 8.92 -13.98 -14.63
N GLY A 291 8.85 -14.99 -15.50
CA GLY A 291 8.47 -16.35 -15.11
C GLY A 291 7.01 -16.52 -14.70
N THR A 292 6.18 -15.48 -14.85
CA THR A 292 4.75 -15.58 -14.56
C THR A 292 3.95 -15.91 -15.82
N LYS A 293 2.76 -16.46 -15.64
CA LYS A 293 1.84 -16.81 -16.72
C LYS A 293 1.58 -15.61 -17.64
N ASP A 294 1.68 -15.82 -18.95
CA ASP A 294 1.60 -14.81 -20.01
C ASP A 294 2.74 -13.76 -20.02
N SER A 295 3.73 -13.85 -19.13
CA SER A 295 5.02 -13.17 -19.30
C SER A 295 6.06 -14.14 -19.85
N GLN A 296 7.23 -13.63 -20.26
CA GLN A 296 8.38 -14.44 -20.69
C GLN A 296 9.41 -14.58 -19.57
N GLY A 297 10.48 -15.33 -19.84
CA GLY A 297 11.64 -15.50 -18.98
C GLY A 297 11.46 -16.50 -17.87
N GLN A 298 12.50 -16.57 -17.02
CA GLN A 298 12.58 -17.39 -15.81
C GLN A 298 12.37 -16.55 -14.55
N MET A 299 11.78 -17.14 -13.52
CA MET A 299 11.59 -16.48 -12.24
C MET A 299 12.90 -16.37 -11.48
N THR A 300 13.31 -15.15 -11.17
CA THR A 300 14.58 -14.88 -10.50
C THR A 300 14.45 -14.49 -9.02
N ASN A 301 13.23 -14.33 -8.55
CA ASN A 301 12.82 -14.01 -7.17
C ASN A 301 13.72 -13.01 -6.44
N GLY A 302 13.28 -11.77 -6.44
CA GLY A 302 13.86 -10.71 -5.61
C GLY A 302 15.24 -10.22 -6.00
N ASP A 303 15.89 -10.75 -7.04
CA ASP A 303 17.15 -10.21 -7.54
C ASP A 303 16.93 -8.96 -8.42
N TYR A 304 17.98 -8.26 -8.77
CA TYR A 304 17.88 -7.05 -9.57
C TYR A 304 17.46 -7.28 -11.03
N ARG A 305 17.44 -8.52 -11.55
CA ARG A 305 16.83 -8.83 -12.86
C ARG A 305 15.32 -8.68 -12.78
N GLN A 306 14.69 -9.22 -11.74
CA GLN A 306 13.26 -9.05 -11.51
C GLN A 306 12.92 -7.58 -11.25
N VAL A 307 13.72 -6.89 -10.44
CA VAL A 307 13.54 -5.45 -10.17
C VAL A 307 13.67 -4.61 -11.44
N GLU A 308 14.65 -4.90 -12.30
CA GLU A 308 14.83 -4.21 -13.59
C GLU A 308 13.65 -4.45 -14.53
N ALA A 309 13.13 -5.66 -14.61
CA ALA A 309 11.95 -5.96 -15.42
C ALA A 309 10.73 -5.13 -14.99
N TYR A 310 10.53 -4.96 -13.68
CA TYR A 310 9.49 -4.07 -13.14
C TYR A 310 9.79 -2.59 -13.39
N LYS A 311 11.06 -2.19 -13.25
CA LYS A 311 11.51 -0.82 -13.54
C LYS A 311 11.22 -0.43 -15.00
N ASN A 312 11.37 -1.36 -15.94
CA ASN A 312 11.11 -1.10 -17.36
C ASN A 312 9.63 -0.77 -17.64
N VAL A 313 8.70 -1.15 -16.76
CA VAL A 313 7.30 -0.68 -16.83
C VAL A 313 7.21 0.80 -16.45
N ILE A 314 7.92 1.26 -15.42
CA ILE A 314 8.01 2.69 -15.11
C ILE A 314 8.67 3.45 -16.27
N ASP A 315 9.69 2.87 -16.88
CA ASP A 315 10.35 3.43 -18.06
C ASP A 315 9.39 3.53 -19.26
N TRP A 316 8.53 2.52 -19.49
CA TRP A 316 7.49 2.58 -20.53
C TRP A 316 6.44 3.67 -20.24
N LEU A 317 5.97 3.81 -19.00
CA LEU A 317 5.05 4.88 -18.60
C LEU A 317 5.64 6.28 -18.82
N ASN A 318 6.97 6.37 -18.95
CA ASN A 318 7.75 7.58 -19.23
C ASN A 318 8.28 7.64 -20.67
N GLY A 319 7.90 6.73 -21.55
CA GLY A 319 8.31 6.71 -22.96
C GLY A 319 9.75 6.25 -23.21
N ARG A 320 10.44 5.64 -22.24
CA ARG A 320 11.83 5.18 -22.33
C ARG A 320 11.97 3.69 -22.71
N CYS A 321 10.89 2.91 -22.61
CA CYS A 321 10.83 1.51 -23.02
C CYS A 321 9.68 1.28 -23.99
N ARG A 322 9.72 0.14 -24.69
CA ARG A 322 8.67 -0.29 -25.62
C ARG A 322 7.66 -1.20 -24.90
N ALA A 323 6.42 -1.19 -25.38
CA ALA A 323 5.45 -2.21 -25.06
C ALA A 323 4.66 -2.60 -26.30
N PHE A 324 4.12 -3.80 -26.30
CA PHE A 324 3.43 -4.38 -27.44
C PHE A 324 2.03 -4.85 -27.04
N THR A 325 1.14 -4.97 -28.02
CA THR A 325 -0.22 -5.48 -27.81
C THR A 325 -0.23 -7.00 -27.58
N ASP A 326 0.81 -7.70 -28.05
CA ASP A 326 0.95 -9.16 -27.92
C ASP A 326 2.43 -9.61 -27.98
N HIS A 327 2.67 -10.91 -27.85
CA HIS A 327 4.01 -11.52 -27.87
C HIS A 327 4.70 -11.51 -29.26
N THR A 328 4.00 -11.15 -30.34
CA THR A 328 4.61 -11.11 -31.67
C THR A 328 5.55 -9.93 -31.88
N ARG A 329 5.54 -8.94 -31.02
CA ARG A 329 6.34 -7.70 -31.07
C ARG A 329 6.10 -6.85 -32.32
N LYS A 330 4.99 -7.08 -33.05
CA LYS A 330 4.71 -6.38 -34.32
C LYS A 330 4.00 -5.05 -34.16
N ARG A 331 3.22 -4.90 -33.07
CA ARG A 331 2.39 -3.72 -32.81
C ARG A 331 2.80 -3.10 -31.47
N GLN A 332 3.50 -1.97 -31.56
CA GLN A 332 3.97 -1.21 -30.40
C GLN A 332 2.91 -0.22 -29.94
N VAL A 333 2.73 -0.09 -28.62
CA VAL A 333 1.84 0.90 -28.02
C VAL A 333 2.61 1.77 -27.01
N LYS A 334 2.25 3.06 -26.94
CA LYS A 334 2.80 4.03 -25.99
C LYS A 334 1.79 4.32 -24.88
N ALA A 335 2.30 4.73 -23.72
CA ALA A 335 1.47 5.20 -22.61
C ALA A 335 1.22 6.72 -22.71
N ASP A 336 0.67 7.20 -23.83
CA ASP A 336 0.48 8.63 -24.08
C ASP A 336 -0.48 9.30 -23.09
N TRP A 337 -1.30 8.50 -22.42
CA TRP A 337 -2.20 8.91 -21.34
C TRP A 337 -1.48 9.14 -20.00
N SER A 338 -0.27 8.64 -19.84
CA SER A 338 0.51 8.76 -18.59
C SER A 338 1.14 10.15 -18.46
N ASN A 339 1.11 10.71 -17.23
CA ASN A 339 1.89 11.91 -16.91
C ASN A 339 3.34 11.60 -16.51
N GLY A 340 3.74 10.33 -16.51
CA GLY A 340 5.06 9.84 -16.16
C GLY A 340 5.33 9.70 -14.66
N LYS A 341 4.40 10.11 -13.78
CA LYS A 341 4.55 10.00 -12.33
C LYS A 341 3.90 8.73 -11.81
N VAL A 342 4.66 7.98 -11.02
CA VAL A 342 4.26 6.66 -10.51
C VAL A 342 4.42 6.61 -9.00
N ALA A 343 3.42 6.06 -8.32
CA ALA A 343 3.57 5.53 -6.97
C ALA A 343 3.49 4.01 -7.00
N THR A 344 4.19 3.31 -6.09
CA THR A 344 4.01 1.86 -5.93
C THR A 344 3.27 1.54 -4.64
N THR A 345 2.54 0.42 -4.65
CA THR A 345 1.79 -0.10 -3.50
C THR A 345 1.98 -1.61 -3.36
N GLY A 346 1.73 -2.13 -2.19
CA GLY A 346 1.61 -3.56 -1.94
C GLY A 346 2.22 -4.03 -0.63
N ILE A 347 1.76 -5.21 -0.19
CA ILE A 347 2.24 -5.87 1.03
C ILE A 347 3.19 -7.03 0.71
N SER A 348 4.06 -7.39 1.65
CA SER A 348 4.87 -8.60 1.59
C SER A 348 5.82 -8.58 0.38
N TYR A 349 5.75 -9.56 -0.52
CA TYR A 349 6.53 -9.59 -1.75
C TYR A 349 6.31 -8.31 -2.59
N LEU A 350 5.08 -7.78 -2.65
CA LEU A 350 4.75 -6.57 -3.39
C LEU A 350 5.37 -5.33 -2.77
N GLY A 351 5.36 -5.22 -1.44
CA GLY A 351 6.09 -4.20 -0.69
C GLY A 351 7.61 -4.34 -0.84
N THR A 352 8.09 -5.58 -0.92
CA THR A 352 9.50 -5.91 -1.22
C THR A 352 9.91 -5.40 -2.60
N MET A 353 9.05 -5.55 -3.60
CA MET A 353 9.33 -5.02 -4.95
C MET A 353 9.30 -3.49 -4.98
N SER A 354 8.46 -2.85 -4.17
CA SER A 354 8.51 -1.39 -3.97
C SER A 354 9.86 -0.95 -3.40
N ASN A 355 10.40 -1.66 -2.39
CA ASN A 355 11.75 -1.41 -1.87
C ASN A 355 12.82 -1.60 -2.96
N GLY A 356 12.78 -2.71 -3.68
CA GLY A 356 13.71 -2.98 -4.77
C GLY A 356 13.70 -1.89 -5.85
N LEU A 357 12.51 -1.51 -6.31
CA LEU A 357 12.31 -0.45 -7.31
C LEU A 357 12.86 0.90 -6.85
N ALA A 358 12.59 1.30 -5.59
CA ALA A 358 13.11 2.55 -5.06
C ALA A 358 14.64 2.60 -5.08
N THR A 359 15.31 1.47 -4.78
CA THR A 359 16.78 1.38 -4.78
C THR A 359 17.42 1.43 -6.17
N THR A 360 16.64 1.40 -7.25
CA THR A 360 17.14 1.68 -8.61
C THR A 360 17.37 3.15 -8.86
N GLY A 361 16.68 4.04 -8.13
CA GLY A 361 16.68 5.47 -8.36
C GLY A 361 16.01 5.88 -9.68
N VAL A 362 15.09 5.07 -10.20
CA VAL A 362 14.40 5.30 -11.48
C VAL A 362 13.64 6.62 -11.47
N ASP A 363 13.80 7.39 -12.54
CA ASP A 363 13.07 8.65 -12.72
C ASP A 363 11.59 8.36 -13.03
N GLY A 364 10.70 9.13 -12.41
CA GLY A 364 9.25 8.95 -12.51
C GLY A 364 8.64 8.16 -11.35
N LEU A 365 9.44 7.46 -10.54
CA LEU A 365 8.98 6.88 -9.28
C LEU A 365 9.03 7.96 -8.19
N GLU A 366 7.87 8.51 -7.84
CA GLU A 366 7.75 9.64 -6.91
C GLU A 366 7.52 9.21 -5.47
N VAL A 367 6.75 8.13 -5.26
CA VAL A 367 6.38 7.61 -3.94
C VAL A 367 6.39 6.09 -3.95
N ILE A 368 6.86 5.47 -2.87
CA ILE A 368 6.57 4.05 -2.60
C ILE A 368 5.72 3.93 -1.34
N ILE A 369 4.71 3.05 -1.38
CA ILE A 369 3.93 2.62 -0.21
C ILE A 369 4.20 1.13 -0.03
N ALA A 370 5.20 0.83 0.80
CA ALA A 370 5.70 -0.52 1.01
C ALA A 370 5.19 -1.07 2.33
N GLU A 371 4.20 -1.95 2.26
CA GLU A 371 3.61 -2.59 3.44
C GLU A 371 4.33 -3.90 3.73
N ALA A 372 4.84 -4.07 4.94
CA ALA A 372 5.54 -5.28 5.40
C ALA A 372 6.54 -5.85 4.37
N GLY A 373 7.37 -4.97 3.78
CA GLY A 373 8.31 -5.33 2.72
C GLY A 373 9.66 -5.81 3.24
N ILE A 374 10.25 -6.79 2.56
CA ILE A 374 11.58 -7.33 2.85
C ILE A 374 12.65 -6.30 2.44
N SER A 375 13.67 -6.10 3.27
CA SER A 375 14.85 -5.29 2.96
C SER A 375 16.05 -6.12 2.48
N SER A 376 16.14 -7.37 2.96
CA SER A 376 17.18 -8.34 2.61
C SER A 376 16.59 -9.74 2.63
N TRP A 377 16.67 -10.45 1.51
CA TRP A 377 16.15 -11.81 1.42
C TRP A 377 16.90 -12.81 2.30
N TYR A 378 18.18 -12.54 2.57
CA TYR A 378 18.93 -13.32 3.55
C TYR A 378 18.29 -13.21 4.94
N ASN A 379 18.03 -12.00 5.43
CA ASN A 379 17.42 -11.78 6.74
C ASN A 379 15.97 -12.32 6.83
N TYR A 380 15.34 -12.56 5.70
CA TYR A 380 14.00 -13.16 5.64
C TYR A 380 14.06 -14.69 5.79
N TYR A 381 15.04 -15.35 5.13
CA TYR A 381 15.18 -16.81 5.13
C TYR A 381 16.23 -17.35 6.08
N ARG A 382 17.08 -16.52 6.63
CA ARG A 382 18.16 -16.91 7.54
C ARG A 382 18.17 -16.03 8.79
N GLU A 383 18.41 -16.65 9.91
CA GLU A 383 18.64 -15.98 11.17
C GLU A 383 19.78 -16.69 11.90
N ASN A 384 20.88 -15.98 12.18
CA ASN A 384 22.11 -16.56 12.72
C ASN A 384 22.64 -17.77 11.90
N GLY A 385 22.48 -17.72 10.57
CA GLY A 385 22.87 -18.80 9.67
C GLY A 385 21.89 -19.98 9.59
N LEU A 386 20.79 -19.95 10.34
CA LEU A 386 19.76 -21.01 10.32
C LEU A 386 18.60 -20.64 9.40
N VAL A 387 18.00 -21.62 8.74
CA VAL A 387 16.77 -21.45 7.97
C VAL A 387 15.62 -21.14 8.91
N THR A 388 14.89 -20.05 8.66
CA THR A 388 13.81 -19.58 9.53
C THR A 388 12.43 -20.04 9.11
N SER A 389 12.25 -20.55 7.89
CA SER A 389 10.95 -20.95 7.32
C SER A 389 9.87 -19.88 7.57
N PRO A 390 9.90 -18.70 6.91
CA PRO A 390 9.08 -17.55 7.30
C PRO A 390 7.57 -17.78 7.15
N GLY A 391 7.12 -18.67 6.24
CA GLY A 391 5.73 -19.12 6.16
C GLY A 391 5.34 -20.09 7.28
N GLY A 392 6.32 -20.56 8.06
CA GLY A 392 6.14 -21.46 9.21
C GLY A 392 6.03 -22.94 8.86
N TYR A 393 6.22 -23.32 7.60
CA TYR A 393 6.15 -24.72 7.18
C TYR A 393 7.52 -25.40 7.35
N PRO A 394 7.61 -26.51 8.09
CA PRO A 394 8.85 -27.24 8.21
C PRO A 394 9.41 -27.65 6.84
N GLY A 395 10.66 -27.29 6.57
CA GLY A 395 11.31 -27.51 5.27
C GLY A 395 11.04 -26.44 4.21
N GLU A 396 10.35 -25.37 4.56
CA GLU A 396 10.22 -24.20 3.70
C GLU A 396 11.54 -23.42 3.62
N ASP A 397 11.92 -23.07 2.40
CA ASP A 397 13.03 -22.15 2.12
C ASP A 397 12.74 -21.42 0.79
N PHE A 398 13.65 -20.63 0.31
CA PHE A 398 13.52 -19.81 -0.90
C PHE A 398 13.13 -20.61 -2.15
N ASP A 399 13.58 -21.84 -2.32
CA ASP A 399 13.26 -22.70 -3.46
C ASP A 399 11.76 -23.08 -3.51
N SER A 400 11.10 -23.22 -2.37
CA SER A 400 9.63 -23.43 -2.34
C SER A 400 8.89 -22.17 -2.83
N LEU A 401 9.37 -20.97 -2.50
CA LEU A 401 8.82 -19.72 -3.04
C LEU A 401 9.11 -19.59 -4.55
N ALA A 402 10.31 -19.96 -4.99
CA ALA A 402 10.67 -19.95 -6.42
C ALA A 402 9.73 -20.84 -7.25
N GLU A 403 9.43 -22.04 -6.78
CA GLU A 403 8.46 -22.93 -7.41
C GLU A 403 7.03 -22.37 -7.35
N LEU A 404 6.62 -21.79 -6.21
CA LEU A 404 5.30 -21.18 -6.03
C LEU A 404 5.01 -20.09 -7.05
N THR A 405 5.98 -19.26 -7.34
CA THR A 405 5.82 -18.06 -8.15
C THR A 405 6.05 -18.28 -9.65
N TYR A 406 6.59 -19.42 -10.06
CA TYR A 406 6.78 -19.79 -11.47
C TYR A 406 5.46 -20.20 -12.13
N SER A 407 4.54 -19.25 -12.30
CA SER A 407 3.19 -19.54 -12.79
C SER A 407 3.09 -19.83 -14.30
N ARG A 408 4.17 -19.70 -15.08
CA ARG A 408 4.21 -20.17 -16.48
C ARG A 408 3.84 -21.63 -16.60
N ASN A 409 4.22 -22.47 -15.61
CA ASN A 409 3.86 -23.88 -15.56
C ASN A 409 2.34 -24.17 -15.48
N LEU A 410 1.51 -23.17 -15.19
CA LEU A 410 0.04 -23.29 -15.23
C LEU A 410 -0.51 -23.31 -16.66
N LEU A 411 0.28 -22.96 -17.67
CA LEU A 411 -0.05 -23.09 -19.08
C LEU A 411 0.60 -24.36 -19.64
N ALA A 412 -0.20 -25.28 -20.16
CA ALA A 412 0.28 -26.58 -20.64
C ALA A 412 1.39 -26.44 -21.73
N GLY A 413 1.26 -25.44 -22.61
CA GLY A 413 2.26 -25.20 -23.64
C GLY A 413 3.59 -24.70 -23.07
N ASP A 414 3.57 -23.84 -22.07
CA ASP A 414 4.77 -23.35 -21.38
C ASP A 414 5.41 -24.43 -20.51
N TYR A 415 4.58 -25.24 -19.84
CA TYR A 415 5.09 -26.41 -19.13
C TYR A 415 5.86 -27.36 -20.04
N ILE A 416 5.31 -27.68 -21.22
CA ILE A 416 5.97 -28.57 -22.18
C ILE A 416 7.31 -28.01 -22.66
N ARG A 417 7.38 -26.70 -22.88
CA ARG A 417 8.57 -26.04 -23.43
C ARG A 417 9.63 -25.69 -22.39
N GLY A 418 9.23 -25.28 -21.18
CA GLY A 418 10.09 -24.60 -20.21
C GLY A 418 10.35 -25.34 -18.91
N ASN A 419 9.55 -26.40 -18.59
CA ASN A 419 9.65 -27.03 -17.28
C ASN A 419 11.02 -27.69 -17.01
N GLU A 420 11.65 -28.30 -18.02
CA GLU A 420 12.98 -28.91 -17.83
C GLU A 420 14.05 -27.85 -17.46
N ALA A 421 14.06 -26.72 -18.15
CA ALA A 421 14.95 -25.60 -17.85
C ALA A 421 14.66 -25.00 -16.46
N HIS A 422 13.38 -24.83 -16.12
CA HIS A 422 12.98 -24.35 -14.80
C HIS A 422 13.44 -25.28 -13.68
N GLN A 423 13.27 -26.59 -13.84
CA GLN A 423 13.73 -27.54 -12.82
C GLN A 423 15.27 -27.53 -12.67
N ALA A 424 16.01 -27.38 -13.77
CA ALA A 424 17.46 -27.23 -13.72
C ALA A 424 17.89 -25.95 -13.00
N ASP A 425 17.19 -24.84 -13.20
CA ASP A 425 17.45 -23.60 -12.48
C ASP A 425 17.08 -23.70 -10.99
N LEU A 426 15.99 -24.41 -10.67
CA LEU A 426 15.58 -24.65 -9.29
C LEU A 426 16.63 -25.47 -8.53
N GLU A 427 17.24 -26.50 -9.16
CA GLU A 427 18.34 -27.26 -8.55
C GLU A 427 19.57 -26.35 -8.29
N LYS A 428 19.93 -25.48 -9.23
CA LYS A 428 21.00 -24.49 -8.99
C LYS A 428 20.68 -23.56 -7.81
N VAL A 429 19.42 -23.10 -7.71
CA VAL A 429 18.95 -22.29 -6.59
C VAL A 429 19.15 -23.04 -5.27
N LYS A 430 18.76 -24.31 -5.19
CA LYS A 430 18.96 -25.14 -3.99
C LYS A 430 20.42 -25.23 -3.55
N GLU A 431 21.36 -25.34 -4.49
CA GLU A 431 22.80 -25.33 -4.21
C GLU A 431 23.24 -23.97 -3.68
N LEU A 432 22.79 -22.87 -4.33
CA LEU A 432 23.17 -21.49 -3.97
C LEU A 432 22.60 -21.02 -2.64
N LEU A 433 21.51 -21.62 -2.16
CA LEU A 433 20.94 -21.34 -0.83
C LEU A 433 21.87 -21.73 0.31
N ASP A 434 22.81 -22.63 0.06
CA ASP A 434 23.83 -23.10 0.99
C ASP A 434 23.30 -23.36 2.40
N ARG A 435 22.30 -24.24 2.50
CA ARG A 435 21.70 -24.63 3.79
C ARG A 435 22.70 -25.28 4.75
N LYS A 436 23.79 -25.82 4.19
CA LYS A 436 24.81 -26.50 4.97
C LYS A 436 25.62 -25.54 5.84
N THR A 437 26.04 -24.41 5.28
CA THR A 437 26.83 -23.42 6.03
C THR A 437 25.94 -22.29 6.58
N GLY A 438 24.83 -22.00 5.93
CA GLY A 438 23.94 -20.88 6.27
C GLY A 438 24.55 -19.51 6.01
N ASP A 439 25.59 -19.43 5.19
CA ASP A 439 26.33 -18.18 4.96
C ASP A 439 25.59 -17.17 4.11
N TYR A 440 25.93 -15.89 4.35
CA TYR A 440 25.60 -14.80 3.45
C TYR A 440 26.56 -14.82 2.27
N ASN A 441 26.14 -15.40 1.17
CA ASN A 441 26.93 -15.57 -0.05
C ASN A 441 26.46 -14.65 -1.20
N GLN A 442 27.03 -14.83 -2.41
CA GLN A 442 26.74 -14.02 -3.57
C GLN A 442 25.28 -14.07 -4.00
N PHE A 443 24.58 -15.20 -3.81
CA PHE A 443 23.16 -15.34 -4.11
C PHE A 443 22.30 -14.36 -3.27
N TRP A 444 22.55 -14.30 -1.98
CA TRP A 444 21.88 -13.39 -1.05
C TRP A 444 22.32 -11.94 -1.24
N HIS A 445 23.60 -11.72 -1.61
CA HIS A 445 24.14 -10.39 -1.87
C HIS A 445 23.41 -9.70 -3.03
N GLY A 446 23.09 -10.44 -4.09
CA GLY A 446 22.28 -9.96 -5.21
C GLY A 446 20.81 -9.66 -4.87
N ARG A 447 20.36 -9.99 -3.65
CA ARG A 447 18.99 -9.83 -3.15
C ARG A 447 18.90 -8.97 -1.89
N ASN A 448 19.91 -8.14 -1.66
CA ASN A 448 20.00 -7.24 -0.51
C ASN A 448 19.83 -5.79 -0.96
N TYR A 449 18.64 -5.23 -0.78
CA TYR A 449 18.32 -3.88 -1.21
C TYR A 449 19.00 -2.81 -0.36
N LEU A 450 19.38 -3.12 0.88
CA LEU A 450 20.11 -2.20 1.77
C LEU A 450 21.38 -1.65 1.13
N LEU A 451 22.06 -2.45 0.29
CA LEU A 451 23.28 -2.06 -0.42
C LEU A 451 23.09 -0.87 -1.38
N ASN A 452 21.88 -0.69 -1.87
CA ASN A 452 21.53 0.37 -2.81
C ASN A 452 20.54 1.39 -2.23
N ALA A 453 20.24 1.35 -0.94
CA ALA A 453 19.28 2.25 -0.29
C ALA A 453 19.62 3.74 -0.49
N GLN A 454 20.92 4.08 -0.58
CA GLN A 454 21.38 5.44 -0.83
C GLN A 454 21.04 5.98 -2.23
N LYS A 455 20.53 5.15 -3.14
CA LYS A 455 20.07 5.59 -4.48
C LYS A 455 18.60 6.00 -4.51
N VAL A 456 17.86 5.79 -3.42
CA VAL A 456 16.44 6.13 -3.34
C VAL A 456 16.24 7.62 -3.51
N LYS A 457 15.34 8.00 -4.42
CA LYS A 457 14.91 9.36 -4.71
C LYS A 457 13.45 9.61 -4.31
N ALA A 458 12.64 8.57 -4.37
CA ALA A 458 11.21 8.63 -4.06
C ALA A 458 10.97 8.92 -2.58
N GLU A 459 9.87 9.58 -2.27
CA GLU A 459 9.34 9.65 -0.91
C GLU A 459 8.85 8.26 -0.49
N VAL A 460 9.11 7.87 0.76
CA VAL A 460 8.89 6.50 1.21
C VAL A 460 7.86 6.46 2.32
N VAL A 461 6.83 5.64 2.14
CA VAL A 461 5.85 5.30 3.19
C VAL A 461 5.96 3.81 3.48
N PHE A 462 6.29 3.48 4.71
CA PHE A 462 6.26 2.11 5.21
C PHE A 462 5.01 1.89 6.05
N THR A 463 4.46 0.68 6.02
CA THR A 463 3.57 0.18 7.06
C THR A 463 4.10 -1.14 7.58
N HIS A 464 4.01 -1.40 8.88
CA HIS A 464 4.49 -2.65 9.45
C HIS A 464 3.80 -2.99 10.77
N GLY A 465 3.53 -4.28 10.96
CA GLY A 465 2.95 -4.80 12.19
C GLY A 465 4.01 -5.19 13.22
N SER A 466 3.82 -4.78 14.47
CA SER A 466 4.70 -5.21 15.57
C SER A 466 4.63 -6.72 15.85
N GLN A 467 3.55 -7.38 15.41
CA GLN A 467 3.32 -8.82 15.55
C GLN A 467 3.50 -9.57 14.23
N ASP A 468 4.14 -8.96 13.25
CA ASP A 468 4.45 -9.61 11.99
C ASP A 468 5.57 -10.63 12.17
N TRP A 469 5.17 -11.90 12.27
CA TRP A 469 6.08 -13.04 12.42
C TRP A 469 6.62 -13.53 11.06
N ASN A 470 5.97 -13.18 9.94
CA ASN A 470 6.39 -13.55 8.59
C ASN A 470 7.49 -12.61 8.09
N VAL A 471 7.16 -11.34 7.83
CA VAL A 471 8.18 -10.32 7.53
C VAL A 471 8.47 -9.54 8.82
N LYS A 472 9.49 -9.94 9.54
CA LYS A 472 9.80 -9.38 10.87
C LYS A 472 10.03 -7.87 10.82
N PRO A 473 9.68 -7.11 11.88
CA PRO A 473 9.89 -5.65 11.96
C PRO A 473 11.35 -5.20 11.73
N LEU A 474 12.31 -6.10 11.87
CA LEU A 474 13.73 -5.86 11.54
C LEU A 474 13.88 -5.32 10.10
N HIS A 475 13.09 -5.80 9.14
CA HIS A 475 13.19 -5.38 7.74
C HIS A 475 12.86 -3.90 7.55
N VAL A 476 11.77 -3.44 8.14
CA VAL A 476 11.40 -2.02 8.05
C VAL A 476 12.39 -1.15 8.84
N TYR A 477 12.87 -1.62 9.99
CA TYR A 477 13.86 -0.92 10.77
C TYR A 477 15.15 -0.69 9.96
N GLN A 478 15.70 -1.75 9.38
CA GLN A 478 16.91 -1.68 8.56
C GLN A 478 16.73 -0.76 7.35
N MET A 479 15.62 -0.91 6.61
CA MET A 479 15.39 -0.09 5.42
C MET A 479 15.18 1.38 5.77
N PHE A 480 14.41 1.69 6.81
CA PHE A 480 14.16 3.05 7.28
C PHE A 480 15.45 3.79 7.64
N HIS A 481 16.39 3.11 8.31
CA HIS A 481 17.68 3.71 8.69
C HIS A 481 18.71 3.73 7.56
N ALA A 482 18.60 2.83 6.57
CA ALA A 482 19.50 2.80 5.42
C ALA A 482 19.20 3.90 4.38
N LEU A 483 18.00 4.49 4.40
CA LEU A 483 17.60 5.55 3.46
C LEU A 483 18.43 6.84 3.65
N PRO A 484 18.68 7.61 2.57
CA PRO A 484 19.34 8.91 2.65
C PRO A 484 18.60 9.86 3.60
N THR A 485 19.33 10.72 4.30
CA THR A 485 18.76 11.66 5.26
C THR A 485 17.92 12.77 4.63
N HIS A 486 18.11 13.05 3.34
CA HIS A 486 17.37 14.08 2.60
C HIS A 486 16.03 13.57 2.01
N ILE A 487 15.76 12.26 2.10
CA ILE A 487 14.51 11.67 1.63
C ILE A 487 13.45 11.77 2.72
N ASN A 488 12.26 12.24 2.35
CA ASN A 488 11.10 12.14 3.22
C ASN A 488 10.72 10.67 3.37
N LYS A 489 10.65 10.22 4.61
CA LYS A 489 10.33 8.84 4.96
C LYS A 489 9.34 8.81 6.10
N HIS A 490 8.36 7.92 5.97
CA HIS A 490 7.24 7.80 6.88
C HIS A 490 7.02 6.34 7.26
N LEU A 491 6.56 6.10 8.47
CA LEU A 491 6.25 4.76 8.96
C LEU A 491 4.93 4.77 9.72
N PHE A 492 4.00 3.92 9.32
CA PHE A 492 2.85 3.53 10.12
C PHE A 492 3.16 2.19 10.80
N PHE A 493 3.35 2.22 12.12
CA PHE A 493 3.71 1.04 12.90
C PHE A 493 2.52 0.61 13.77
N HIS A 494 1.93 -0.53 13.45
CA HIS A 494 0.67 -0.98 14.05
C HIS A 494 0.81 -2.26 14.88
N HIS A 495 -0.22 -2.58 15.67
CA HIS A 495 -0.28 -3.77 16.52
C HIS A 495 -0.69 -5.05 15.77
N GLY A 496 -1.06 -4.96 14.50
CA GLY A 496 -1.45 -6.13 13.71
C GLY A 496 -0.27 -7.03 13.35
N ALA A 497 -0.61 -8.18 12.81
CA ALA A 497 0.33 -9.11 12.18
C ALA A 497 0.62 -8.69 10.73
N HIS A 498 0.73 -9.65 9.81
CA HIS A 498 1.02 -9.43 8.38
C HIS A 498 -0.25 -9.03 7.61
N VAL A 499 -0.65 -7.75 7.69
CA VAL A 499 -1.94 -7.26 7.16
C VAL A 499 -1.82 -5.92 6.44
N TYR A 500 -2.71 -5.70 5.46
CA TYR A 500 -2.87 -4.41 4.80
C TYR A 500 -3.51 -3.36 5.72
N MET A 501 -3.07 -2.10 5.60
CA MET A 501 -3.68 -0.98 6.33
C MET A 501 -4.86 -0.31 5.60
N ASN A 502 -5.03 -0.50 4.31
CA ASN A 502 -6.05 0.21 3.54
C ASN A 502 -7.50 0.04 4.04
N ASN A 503 -7.81 -1.01 4.79
CA ASN A 503 -9.14 -1.28 5.35
C ASN A 503 -9.26 -0.95 6.86
N TRP A 504 -8.25 -0.37 7.49
CA TRP A 504 -8.29 -0.03 8.89
C TRP A 504 -9.17 1.19 9.14
N GLN A 505 -10.13 1.04 10.07
CA GLN A 505 -11.05 2.12 10.43
C GLN A 505 -10.58 2.95 11.62
N SER A 506 -9.50 2.55 12.30
CA SER A 506 -8.94 3.28 13.44
C SER A 506 -8.10 4.48 13.05
N ILE A 507 -7.78 4.64 11.76
CA ILE A 507 -6.91 5.69 11.21
C ILE A 507 -7.32 6.01 9.76
N ASP A 508 -7.09 7.24 9.33
CA ASP A 508 -7.36 7.74 7.98
C ASP A 508 -6.18 7.51 7.00
N PHE A 509 -5.70 6.27 6.95
CA PHE A 509 -4.55 5.90 6.12
C PHE A 509 -4.76 6.19 4.63
N ARG A 510 -5.91 5.79 4.07
CA ARG A 510 -6.22 6.02 2.64
C ARG A 510 -6.27 7.49 2.30
N GLU A 511 -6.89 8.29 3.16
CA GLU A 511 -7.03 9.73 3.01
C GLU A 511 -5.65 10.42 3.15
N SER A 512 -4.78 9.93 4.04
CA SER A 512 -3.39 10.38 4.16
C SER A 512 -2.59 10.07 2.90
N MET A 513 -2.74 8.89 2.33
CA MET A 513 -2.11 8.54 1.05
C MET A 513 -2.68 9.37 -0.10
N ASN A 514 -3.98 9.69 -0.09
CA ASN A 514 -4.58 10.56 -1.10
C ASN A 514 -3.98 11.97 -1.04
N ALA A 515 -3.86 12.57 0.13
CA ALA A 515 -3.22 13.88 0.29
C ALA A 515 -1.77 13.87 -0.21
N LEU A 516 -1.00 12.82 0.13
CA LEU A 516 0.38 12.66 -0.32
C LEU A 516 0.48 12.48 -1.85
N LEU A 517 -0.29 11.55 -2.42
CA LEU A 517 -0.23 11.27 -3.85
C LEU A 517 -0.81 12.42 -4.70
N SER A 518 -1.84 13.11 -4.22
CA SER A 518 -2.35 14.31 -4.89
C SER A 518 -1.30 15.41 -4.95
N LYS A 519 -0.56 15.64 -3.87
CA LYS A 519 0.58 16.57 -3.83
C LYS A 519 1.70 16.16 -4.79
N LYS A 520 2.13 14.90 -4.76
CA LYS A 520 3.30 14.42 -5.50
C LYS A 520 3.02 14.11 -6.97
N LEU A 521 1.93 13.43 -7.28
CA LEU A 521 1.65 12.90 -8.60
C LEU A 521 0.72 13.80 -9.41
N LEU A 522 -0.27 14.45 -8.78
CA LEU A 522 -1.14 15.44 -9.45
C LEU A 522 -0.55 16.85 -9.40
N GLY A 523 0.44 17.08 -8.54
CA GLY A 523 1.16 18.35 -8.46
C GLY A 523 0.39 19.44 -7.71
N LEU A 524 -0.50 19.09 -6.79
CA LEU A 524 -1.19 20.06 -5.96
C LEU A 524 -0.20 20.77 -5.02
N THR A 525 -0.30 22.08 -4.96
CA THR A 525 0.46 22.90 -4.01
C THR A 525 -0.30 22.92 -2.69
N THR A 526 0.20 22.19 -1.70
CA THR A 526 -0.42 22.08 -0.37
C THR A 526 0.63 22.12 0.74
N ASP A 527 0.25 22.59 1.92
CA ASP A 527 1.09 22.56 3.11
C ASP A 527 1.02 21.21 3.85
N TYR A 528 0.33 20.22 3.27
CA TYR A 528 0.22 18.87 3.84
C TYR A 528 1.59 18.26 4.10
N GLN A 529 1.77 17.74 5.31
CA GLN A 529 2.97 17.02 5.75
C GLN A 529 2.55 15.77 6.52
N LEU A 530 3.01 14.61 6.05
CA LEU A 530 2.83 13.36 6.77
C LEU A 530 3.87 13.26 7.90
N PRO A 531 3.49 12.89 9.13
CA PRO A 531 4.45 12.67 10.22
C PRO A 531 5.49 11.59 9.88
N THR A 532 6.69 11.68 10.46
CA THR A 532 7.77 10.71 10.22
C THR A 532 7.40 9.32 10.70
N VAL A 533 6.89 9.19 11.93
CA VAL A 533 6.41 7.92 12.47
C VAL A 533 5.04 8.13 13.11
N ILE A 534 4.10 7.30 12.70
CA ILE A 534 2.77 7.18 13.26
C ILE A 534 2.66 5.76 13.83
N TRP A 535 2.51 5.63 15.13
CA TRP A 535 2.50 4.33 15.78
C TRP A 535 1.25 4.14 16.61
N GLN A 536 0.76 2.91 16.65
CA GLN A 536 -0.39 2.52 17.45
C GLN A 536 0.11 2.05 18.82
N ASP A 537 -0.37 2.66 19.90
CA ASP A 537 -0.04 2.22 21.23
C ASP A 537 -0.85 0.98 21.65
N ASN A 538 -0.43 0.32 22.74
CA ASN A 538 -1.09 -0.86 23.28
C ASN A 538 -2.00 -0.56 24.48
N THR A 539 -2.39 0.70 24.67
CA THR A 539 -3.33 1.10 25.71
C THR A 539 -4.78 0.74 25.34
N VAL A 540 -5.69 0.81 26.29
CA VAL A 540 -7.13 0.58 26.05
C VAL A 540 -7.89 1.85 26.40
N PRO A 541 -8.58 2.45 25.43
CA PRO A 541 -8.63 2.14 24.01
C PRO A 541 -7.32 2.49 23.29
N GLN A 542 -6.95 1.68 22.29
CA GLN A 542 -5.77 1.97 21.45
C GLN A 542 -5.91 3.30 20.74
N THR A 543 -4.80 4.03 20.63
CA THR A 543 -4.73 5.29 19.88
C THR A 543 -3.46 5.34 19.04
N TRP A 544 -3.41 6.28 18.10
CA TRP A 544 -2.25 6.51 17.25
C TRP A 544 -1.53 7.77 17.70
N GLN A 545 -0.21 7.71 17.72
CA GLN A 545 0.66 8.78 18.18
C GLN A 545 1.77 9.02 17.16
N CYS A 546 2.42 10.20 17.24
CA CYS A 546 3.52 10.56 16.37
C CYS A 546 4.86 10.53 17.10
N LEU A 547 5.91 10.19 16.36
CA LEU A 547 7.31 10.32 16.76
C LEU A 547 8.12 10.96 15.62
N ASP A 548 9.20 11.62 15.98
CA ASP A 548 10.09 12.27 15.00
C ASP A 548 11.06 11.28 14.34
N ASP A 549 11.23 10.08 14.92
CA ASP A 549 12.17 9.07 14.44
C ASP A 549 11.77 7.67 14.92
N PHE A 550 12.31 6.64 14.25
CA PHE A 550 12.07 5.23 14.56
C PHE A 550 13.28 4.60 15.24
N GLY A 551 13.37 4.75 16.57
CA GLY A 551 14.41 4.11 17.39
C GLY A 551 15.78 4.79 17.30
N LYS A 552 16.01 5.83 18.09
CA LYS A 552 17.31 6.48 18.24
C LYS A 552 18.18 5.75 19.27
N GLU A 553 19.47 5.54 18.93
CA GLU A 553 20.43 4.90 19.84
C GLU A 553 20.68 5.70 21.12
N ASP A 554 20.54 7.02 21.10
CA ASP A 554 20.69 7.89 22.27
C ASP A 554 19.59 7.72 23.34
N LYS A 555 18.55 6.95 23.05
CA LYS A 555 17.42 6.62 23.94
C LYS A 555 17.41 5.15 24.39
N LEU A 556 18.53 4.46 24.26
CA LEU A 556 18.64 3.06 24.70
C LEU A 556 18.53 2.95 26.23
N HIS A 557 17.66 2.07 26.69
CA HIS A 557 17.56 1.67 28.09
C HIS A 557 18.07 0.25 28.24
N THR A 558 19.00 0.06 29.16
CA THR A 558 19.52 -1.27 29.49
C THR A 558 18.79 -1.84 30.68
N PHE A 559 18.20 -3.01 30.50
CA PHE A 559 17.54 -3.77 31.56
C PHE A 559 18.37 -5.02 31.87
N SER A 560 18.65 -5.25 33.16
CA SER A 560 19.25 -6.50 33.58
C SER A 560 18.19 -7.60 33.61
N LEU A 561 18.45 -8.69 32.92
CA LEU A 561 17.57 -9.88 32.94
C LEU A 561 17.85 -10.82 34.13
N GLY A 562 18.72 -10.42 35.06
CA GLY A 562 19.15 -11.21 36.19
C GLY A 562 20.59 -11.75 36.05
N ASN A 563 21.07 -12.44 37.07
CA ASN A 563 22.43 -12.99 37.13
C ASN A 563 22.44 -14.51 36.96
N GLU A 564 21.35 -15.14 36.57
CA GLU A 564 21.29 -16.59 36.37
C GLU A 564 21.81 -16.95 34.97
N GLU A 565 22.80 -17.83 34.91
CA GLU A 565 23.18 -18.49 33.66
C GLU A 565 22.06 -19.48 33.25
N LYS A 566 21.53 -19.30 32.07
CA LYS A 566 20.62 -20.27 31.44
C LYS A 566 21.29 -20.87 30.21
N VAL A 567 21.46 -22.19 30.23
CA VAL A 567 21.98 -22.93 29.10
C VAL A 567 20.83 -23.27 28.17
N ILE A 568 20.86 -22.75 26.95
CA ILE A 568 19.93 -23.13 25.88
C ILE A 568 20.65 -24.19 25.06
N GLN A 569 20.10 -25.41 25.04
CA GLN A 569 20.59 -26.47 24.17
C GLN A 569 19.78 -26.46 22.87
N ASN A 570 20.46 -26.40 21.73
CA ASN A 570 19.84 -26.54 20.41
C ASN A 570 19.59 -28.04 20.10
N GLN A 571 18.77 -28.67 20.94
CA GLN A 571 18.38 -30.07 20.79
C GLN A 571 16.85 -30.11 20.73
N TYR A 572 16.32 -30.77 19.72
CA TYR A 572 14.91 -31.13 19.65
C TYR A 572 14.81 -32.65 19.47
N ASP A 573 13.75 -33.25 19.97
CA ASP A 573 13.44 -34.65 19.66
C ASP A 573 12.38 -34.75 18.54
N GLN A 574 12.28 -35.93 17.92
CA GLN A 574 11.35 -36.18 16.82
C GLN A 574 9.89 -35.96 17.24
N LYS A 575 9.55 -36.16 18.50
CA LYS A 575 8.19 -35.94 19.03
C LYS A 575 7.85 -34.46 19.12
N ASP A 576 8.81 -33.61 19.53
CA ASP A 576 8.63 -32.16 19.56
C ASP A 576 8.46 -31.60 18.16
N PHE A 577 9.23 -32.09 17.19
CA PHE A 577 9.09 -31.73 15.79
C PHE A 577 7.71 -32.12 15.22
N GLU A 578 7.26 -33.37 15.47
CA GLU A 578 5.94 -33.83 15.03
C GLU A 578 4.79 -33.05 15.71
N ARG A 579 4.96 -32.70 16.99
CA ARG A 579 4.00 -31.89 17.72
C ARG A 579 3.93 -30.47 17.12
N TYR A 580 5.05 -29.86 16.85
CA TYR A 580 5.12 -28.55 16.19
C TYR A 580 4.40 -28.57 14.84
N GLY A 581 4.70 -29.53 13.98
CA GLY A 581 4.04 -29.65 12.67
C GLY A 581 2.53 -29.85 12.75
N LYS A 582 2.03 -30.51 13.81
CA LYS A 582 0.58 -30.71 14.04
C LYS A 582 -0.11 -29.49 14.63
N THR A 583 0.58 -28.69 15.43
CA THR A 583 0.02 -27.52 16.13
C THR A 583 0.23 -26.21 15.39
N TYR A 584 1.00 -26.22 14.31
CA TYR A 584 1.34 -25.03 13.54
C TYR A 584 0.12 -24.21 13.09
N GLN A 585 -0.90 -24.86 12.54
CA GLN A 585 -2.11 -24.18 12.11
C GLN A 585 -2.94 -23.62 13.27
N THR A 586 -2.93 -24.28 14.42
CA THR A 586 -3.62 -23.81 15.63
C THR A 586 -2.96 -22.55 16.20
N PHE A 587 -1.63 -22.46 16.12
CA PHE A 587 -0.90 -21.28 16.56
C PHE A 587 -1.23 -20.02 15.73
N ASN A 588 -1.49 -20.18 14.43
CA ASN A 588 -1.88 -19.10 13.54
C ASN A 588 -3.33 -18.63 13.69
N THR A 589 -4.20 -19.44 14.29
CA THR A 589 -5.62 -19.12 14.45
C THR A 589 -5.95 -18.47 15.80
N GLU A 590 -5.04 -18.49 16.76
CA GLU A 590 -5.23 -17.90 18.11
C GLU A 590 -4.60 -16.50 18.25
N LEU A 591 -3.92 -15.98 17.22
CA LEU A 591 -3.42 -14.61 17.14
C LEU A 591 -4.35 -13.78 16.25
#